data_c178668f7153c73e4068ef24029c7e09
#
_entry.id   c178668f7153c73e4068ef24029c7e09
#
_cell.length_a   1.000
_cell.length_b   1.000
_cell.length_c   1.000
_cell.angle_alpha   90.00
_cell.angle_beta   90.00
_cell.angle_gamma   90.00
#
_symmetry.space_group_name_H-M   'P 1'
#
loop_
_entity.id
_entity.type
_entity.pdbx_description
1 polymer ?
#
loop_
_entity_poly.entity_id
_entity_poly.type
_entity_poly.pdbx_seq_one_letter_code
_entity_poly.pdbx_strand_id
1 'polypeptide(L)'
;AGCEAALKTLALFEGEKILITPGMVELGKMQDHYNYEFGKSAAVVCDHVYLVGKKQTEAIYKGLADGGISESAVTISESFIEAFNEASASPAEKIILIENDLPDNY
;
A
#
# COMPACT_ATOMS: atom_id res chain seq x y z
N ALA A 1 -5.46 2.82 13.46
CA ALA A 1 -4.69 1.63 13.66
C ALA A 1 -3.29 1.77 13.09
N GLY A 2 -2.53 0.68 13.10
CA GLY A 2 -1.12 0.70 12.76
C GLY A 2 -0.78 1.17 11.35
N CYS A 3 -1.67 0.93 10.38
CA CYS A 3 -1.41 1.30 9.00
C CYS A 3 -1.24 2.80 8.81
N GLU A 4 -2.08 3.59 9.44
CA GLU A 4 -1.98 5.05 9.31
C GLU A 4 -0.75 5.59 10.03
N ALA A 5 -0.40 5.01 11.17
CA ALA A 5 0.81 5.41 11.88
C ALA A 5 2.05 5.12 11.04
N ALA A 6 2.07 3.96 10.35
CA ALA A 6 3.17 3.61 9.47
C ALA A 6 3.30 4.61 8.32
N LEU A 7 2.18 5.04 7.75
CA LEU A 7 2.21 6.04 6.67
C LEU A 7 2.75 7.39 7.16
N LYS A 8 2.41 7.78 8.38
CA LYS A 8 2.92 9.02 8.94
C LYS A 8 4.44 8.98 9.10
N THR A 9 4.95 7.82 9.53
CA THR A 9 6.40 7.63 9.64
C THR A 9 7.05 7.69 8.25
N LEU A 10 6.44 7.03 7.29
CA LEU A 10 6.93 7.00 5.92
C LEU A 10 7.01 8.40 5.32
N ALA A 11 6.06 9.26 5.66
CA ALA A 11 6.01 10.62 5.13
C ALA A 11 7.23 11.46 5.53
N LEU A 12 7.95 11.06 6.57
CA LEU A 12 9.14 11.77 7.03
C LEU A 12 10.39 11.44 6.23
N PHE A 13 10.34 10.40 5.41
CA PHE A 13 11.48 9.98 4.62
C PHE A 13 11.63 10.86 3.39
N GLU A 14 12.86 11.23 3.04
CA GLU A 14 13.11 12.13 1.91
C GLU A 14 13.29 11.43 0.55
N GLY A 15 13.57 10.14 0.54
CA GLY A 15 13.72 9.40 -0.70
C GLY A 15 12.40 8.95 -1.28
N GLU A 16 12.46 8.09 -2.28
CA GLU A 16 11.28 7.51 -2.90
C GLU A 16 10.53 6.64 -1.89
N LYS A 17 9.23 6.84 -1.77
CA LYS A 17 8.39 6.14 -0.80
C LYS A 17 7.54 5.11 -1.51
N ILE A 18 7.78 3.84 -1.20
CA ILE A 18 7.09 2.72 -1.84
C ILE A 18 6.33 1.93 -0.80
N LEU A 19 5.06 1.64 -1.10
CA LEU A 19 4.22 0.81 -0.25
C LEU A 19 3.95 -0.51 -0.95
N ILE A 20 4.09 -1.62 -0.23
CA ILE A 20 3.71 -2.94 -0.71
C ILE A 20 2.72 -3.51 0.30
N THR A 21 1.50 -3.80 -0.13
CA THR A 21 0.47 -4.28 0.80
C THR A 21 -0.52 -5.22 0.13
N PRO A 22 -0.93 -6.28 0.84
CA PRO A 22 -2.03 -7.13 0.40
C PRO A 22 -3.39 -6.60 0.85
N GLY A 23 -3.42 -5.45 1.52
CA GLY A 23 -4.64 -4.90 2.08
C GLY A 23 -4.90 -5.42 3.48
N MET A 24 -5.88 -4.81 4.12
CA MET A 24 -6.34 -5.24 5.43
C MET A 24 -7.44 -6.28 5.28
N VAL A 25 -7.39 -7.32 6.09
CA VAL A 25 -8.37 -8.42 6.02
C VAL A 25 -9.01 -8.64 7.39
N GLU A 26 -10.14 -9.36 7.37
CA GLU A 26 -10.86 -9.74 8.59
C GLU A 26 -11.36 -8.57 9.42
N LEU A 27 -11.69 -7.47 8.76
CA LEU A 27 -12.28 -6.30 9.43
C LEU A 27 -13.80 -6.32 9.38
N GLY A 28 -14.39 -7.44 8.95
CA GLY A 28 -15.83 -7.57 8.87
C GLY A 28 -16.44 -6.61 7.87
N LYS A 29 -17.59 -6.04 8.23
CA LYS A 29 -18.33 -5.15 7.34
C LYS A 29 -17.58 -3.87 6.99
N MET A 30 -16.62 -3.49 7.80
CA MET A 30 -15.87 -2.25 7.60
C MET A 30 -14.59 -2.44 6.80
N GLN A 31 -14.32 -3.65 6.35
CA GLN A 31 -13.06 -3.93 5.64
C GLN A 31 -12.86 -3.04 4.42
N ASP A 32 -13.88 -2.91 3.57
CA ASP A 32 -13.76 -2.09 2.37
C ASP A 32 -13.58 -0.62 2.72
N HIS A 33 -14.27 -0.15 3.75
CA HIS A 33 -14.16 1.24 4.19
C HIS A 33 -12.74 1.55 4.66
N TYR A 34 -12.17 0.72 5.51
CA TYR A 34 -10.83 0.95 6.03
C TYR A 34 -9.77 0.84 4.94
N ASN A 35 -9.92 -0.13 4.04
CA ASN A 35 -9.00 -0.24 2.90
C ASN A 35 -9.09 0.97 1.98
N TYR A 36 -10.29 1.47 1.74
CA TYR A 36 -10.48 2.66 0.93
C TYR A 36 -9.79 3.87 1.56
N GLU A 37 -10.03 4.09 2.85
CA GLU A 37 -9.42 5.22 3.55
C GLU A 37 -7.90 5.09 3.62
N PHE A 38 -7.40 3.88 3.79
CA PHE A 38 -5.97 3.63 3.76
C PHE A 38 -5.39 4.00 2.39
N GLY A 39 -6.08 3.64 1.33
CA GLY A 39 -5.67 4.00 -0.03
C GLY A 39 -5.60 5.51 -0.23
N LYS A 40 -6.59 6.23 0.25
CA LYS A 40 -6.60 7.70 0.15
C LYS A 40 -5.40 8.31 0.88
N SER A 41 -5.10 7.81 2.06
CA SER A 41 -3.96 8.29 2.83
C SER A 41 -2.64 7.95 2.16
N ALA A 42 -2.52 6.74 1.62
CA ALA A 42 -1.31 6.32 0.93
C ALA A 42 -1.06 7.14 -0.34
N ALA A 43 -2.11 7.56 -1.03
CA ALA A 43 -1.97 8.36 -2.24
C ALA A 43 -1.25 9.69 -1.99
N VAL A 44 -1.40 10.23 -0.80
CA VAL A 44 -0.77 11.50 -0.43
C VAL A 44 0.70 11.31 -0.06
N VAL A 45 1.05 10.16 0.49
CA VAL A 45 2.37 9.90 1.06
C VAL A 45 3.30 9.18 0.10
N CYS A 46 2.78 8.20 -0.65
CA CYS A 46 3.62 7.28 -1.40
C CYS A 46 3.86 7.73 -2.83
N ASP A 47 5.07 7.45 -3.32
CA ASP A 47 5.41 7.69 -4.72
C ASP A 47 4.99 6.53 -5.61
N HIS A 48 4.97 5.32 -5.06
CA HIS A 48 4.52 4.14 -5.78
C HIS A 48 3.90 3.15 -4.80
N VAL A 49 2.85 2.46 -5.24
CA VAL A 49 2.15 1.48 -4.42
C VAL A 49 2.04 0.17 -5.19
N TYR A 50 2.46 -0.92 -4.57
CA TYR A 50 2.30 -2.26 -5.10
C TYR A 50 1.20 -2.96 -4.31
N LEU A 51 0.12 -3.31 -5.00
CA LEU A 51 -1.01 -4.02 -4.41
C LEU A 51 -0.86 -5.51 -4.70
N VAL A 52 -0.77 -6.31 -3.65
CA VAL A 52 -0.59 -7.75 -3.79
C VAL A 52 -1.96 -8.42 -3.76
N GLY A 53 -2.37 -8.96 -4.91
CA GLY A 53 -3.68 -9.57 -5.07
C GLY A 53 -4.72 -8.55 -5.53
N LYS A 54 -5.24 -8.75 -6.75
CA LYS A 54 -6.16 -7.79 -7.36
C LYS A 54 -7.48 -7.66 -6.62
N LYS A 55 -8.08 -8.78 -6.27
CA LYS A 55 -9.42 -8.77 -5.68
C LYS A 55 -9.46 -8.17 -4.29
N GLN A 56 -8.53 -8.56 -3.46
CA GLN A 56 -8.52 -8.13 -2.05
C GLN A 56 -8.05 -6.70 -1.87
N THR A 57 -7.42 -6.11 -2.88
CA THR A 57 -6.93 -4.74 -2.81
C THR A 57 -7.76 -3.76 -3.61
N GLU A 58 -8.92 -4.19 -4.08
CA GLU A 58 -9.78 -3.36 -4.92
C GLU A 58 -10.20 -2.06 -4.24
N ALA A 59 -10.56 -2.13 -2.96
CA ALA A 59 -10.97 -0.94 -2.22
C ALA A 59 -9.80 0.02 -2.01
N ILE A 60 -8.59 -0.51 -1.81
CA ILE A 60 -7.40 0.32 -1.71
C ILE A 60 -7.14 1.03 -3.03
N TYR A 61 -7.30 0.33 -4.14
CA TYR A 61 -7.13 0.92 -5.47
C TYR A 61 -8.06 2.11 -5.66
N LYS A 62 -9.34 1.95 -5.29
CA LYS A 62 -10.29 3.05 -5.38
C LYS A 62 -9.89 4.24 -4.51
N GLY A 63 -9.40 3.97 -3.31
CA GLY A 63 -8.92 5.02 -2.42
C GLY A 63 -7.72 5.75 -3.00
N LEU A 64 -6.79 5.02 -3.59
CA LEU A 64 -5.62 5.61 -4.22
C LEU A 64 -6.03 6.53 -5.36
N ALA A 65 -6.95 6.08 -6.20
CA ALA A 65 -7.43 6.88 -7.33
C ALA A 65 -8.13 8.16 -6.83
N ASP A 66 -8.98 8.03 -5.84
CA ASP A 66 -9.70 9.17 -5.27
C ASP A 66 -8.75 10.13 -4.54
N GLY A 67 -7.66 9.60 -4.02
CA GLY A 67 -6.63 10.41 -3.37
C GLY A 67 -5.72 11.15 -4.34
N GLY A 68 -5.85 10.88 -5.63
CA GLY A 68 -5.14 11.63 -6.65
C GLY A 68 -3.82 11.03 -7.12
N ILE A 69 -3.52 9.79 -6.78
CA ILE A 69 -2.28 9.16 -7.25
C ILE A 69 -2.41 8.84 -8.75
N SER A 70 -1.28 8.88 -9.45
CA SER A 70 -1.25 8.54 -10.87
C SER A 70 -1.42 7.03 -11.05
N GLU A 71 -2.16 6.61 -12.09
CA GLU A 71 -2.32 5.20 -12.40
C GLU A 71 -0.97 4.51 -12.60
N SER A 72 -0.01 5.20 -13.19
CA SER A 72 1.31 4.64 -13.44
C SER A 72 2.10 4.41 -12.15
N ALA A 73 1.67 5.00 -11.05
CA ALA A 73 2.30 4.82 -9.75
C ALA A 73 1.70 3.67 -8.94
N VAL A 74 0.74 2.94 -9.52
CA VAL A 74 0.11 1.80 -8.86
C VAL A 74 0.33 0.55 -9.69
N THR A 75 0.87 -0.50 -9.07
CA THR A 75 1.10 -1.78 -9.72
C THR A 75 0.37 -2.88 -8.95
N ILE A 76 -0.34 -3.73 -9.67
CA ILE A 76 -1.00 -4.89 -9.05
C ILE A 76 -0.12 -6.10 -9.32
N SER A 77 0.35 -6.74 -8.26
CA SER A 77 1.22 -7.91 -8.34
C SER A 77 0.51 -9.13 -7.80
N GLU A 78 0.87 -10.31 -8.30
CA GLU A 78 0.27 -11.54 -7.84
C GLU A 78 0.97 -12.11 -6.60
N SER A 79 2.22 -11.72 -6.38
CA SER A 79 2.97 -12.19 -5.23
C SER A 79 3.77 -11.07 -4.59
N PHE A 80 4.03 -11.25 -3.32
CA PHE A 80 4.83 -10.32 -2.55
C PHE A 80 6.26 -10.23 -3.07
N ILE A 81 6.83 -11.39 -3.43
CA ILE A 81 8.20 -11.46 -3.92
C ILE A 81 8.36 -10.68 -5.22
N GLU A 82 7.41 -10.81 -6.13
CA GLU A 82 7.44 -10.07 -7.38
C GLU A 82 7.40 -8.56 -7.13
N ALA A 83 6.51 -8.12 -6.25
CA ALA A 83 6.39 -6.71 -5.92
C ALA A 83 7.69 -6.18 -5.31
N PHE A 84 8.27 -6.92 -4.39
CA PHE A 84 9.51 -6.51 -3.73
C PHE A 84 10.68 -6.44 -4.71
N ASN A 85 10.80 -7.45 -5.57
CA ASN A 85 11.87 -7.47 -6.56
C ASN A 85 11.77 -6.28 -7.52
N GLU A 86 10.57 -5.99 -7.98
CA GLU A 86 10.36 -4.87 -8.88
C GLU A 86 10.64 -3.53 -8.18
N ALA A 87 10.16 -3.38 -6.95
CA ALA A 87 10.39 -2.17 -6.18
C ALA A 87 11.86 -1.93 -5.91
N SER A 88 12.64 -3.01 -5.75
CA SER A 88 14.07 -2.93 -5.44
C SER A 88 14.95 -2.82 -6.65
N ALA A 89 14.40 -2.91 -7.86
CA ALA A 89 15.20 -2.99 -9.08
C ALA A 89 15.95 -1.69 -9.41
N SER A 90 15.40 -0.56 -9.01
CA SER A 90 16.02 0.74 -9.27
C SER A 90 17.12 1.03 -8.23
N PRO A 91 18.25 1.61 -8.64
CA PRO A 91 19.30 1.97 -7.70
C PRO A 91 19.02 3.25 -6.91
N ALA A 92 17.91 3.94 -7.18
CA ALA A 92 17.57 5.17 -6.50
C ALA A 92 17.38 4.95 -5.00
N GLU A 93 17.67 5.99 -4.22
CA GLU A 93 17.43 5.94 -2.78
C GLU A 93 15.94 5.86 -2.50
N LYS A 94 15.54 4.88 -1.71
CA LYS A 94 14.12 4.61 -1.46
C LYS A 94 13.91 3.97 -0.11
N ILE A 95 12.69 4.09 0.38
CA ILE A 95 12.22 3.32 1.53
C ILE A 95 11.02 2.49 1.07
N ILE A 96 11.00 1.23 1.44
CA ILE A 96 9.91 0.32 1.10
C ILE A 96 9.20 -0.05 2.39
N LEU A 97 7.94 0.35 2.49
CA LEU A 97 7.10 -0.02 3.61
C LEU A 97 6.29 -1.26 3.22
N ILE A 98 6.44 -2.30 4.01
CA ILE A 98 5.68 -3.51 3.83
C ILE A 98 4.61 -3.53 4.90
N GLU A 99 3.37 -3.30 4.50
CA GLU A 99 2.26 -3.28 5.42
C GLU A 99 1.42 -4.54 5.22
N ASN A 100 1.39 -5.37 6.23
CA ASN A 100 0.71 -6.64 6.17
C ASN A 100 -0.09 -6.82 7.47
N ASP A 101 -1.31 -6.31 7.47
CA ASP A 101 -2.16 -6.32 8.64
C ASP A 101 -2.91 -7.65 8.73
N LEU A 102 -2.16 -8.71 9.00
CA LEU A 102 -2.73 -10.05 9.13
C LEU A 102 -3.20 -10.30 10.56
N PRO A 103 -4.17 -11.21 10.75
CA PRO A 103 -4.64 -11.54 12.09
C PRO A 103 -3.52 -12.09 12.96
N ASP A 104 -3.56 -11.75 14.23
CA ASP A 104 -2.54 -12.17 15.19
C ASP A 104 -2.52 -13.67 15.49
N ASN A 105 -3.56 -14.35 15.14
CA ASN A 105 -3.76 -15.74 15.56
C ASN A 105 -3.55 -16.79 14.49
N TYR A 106 -2.81 -16.47 13.47
CA TYR A 106 -2.58 -17.47 12.43
C TYR A 106 -1.12 -17.90 12.35
#